data_3eb2b9a42c43039fb4892a187fabe6b8
#
_entry.id   3eb2b9a42c43039fb4892a187fabe6b8
#
_cell.length_a   1.000
_cell.length_b   1.000
_cell.length_c   1.000
_cell.angle_alpha   90.00
_cell.angle_beta   90.00
_cell.angle_gamma   90.00
#
_symmetry.space_group_name_H-M   'P 1'
#
loop_
_entity.id
_entity.type
_entity.pdbx_description
1 polymer ?
#
loop_
_entity_poly.entity_id
_entity_poly.type
_entity_poly.pdbx_seq_one_letter_code
_entity_poly.pdbx_strand_id
1 'polypeptide(L)'
;MIQLKTPEQIEIMKVAGRITGEALLVAKEMIHEGVTTKEIDDKIRKYIEKCGAKPTFLGYGGFPGSACISVNDEVIHGIPSHKKILKNGDIVKIDVGATWHGFTGDSANTFAVGQISPEAQKLIDATTQSFFEAIKAIENAENPRIGDIGNAVSTYAEAQGFSVVREFVGHGVGAKLHEDPNVPNYGTAGRGPRIYPGMTLAIEPMINEGTHEVRVLGDKWTVVTKDSKLSAHYEHSVAVTNNGVILLTKID
;
A
#
# COMPACT_ATOMS: atom_id res chain seq x y z
N MET A 1 3.77 20.38 -6.44
CA MET A 1 5.23 20.47 -6.75
C MET A 1 5.96 19.39 -5.99
N ILE A 2 6.77 18.58 -6.67
CA ILE A 2 7.56 17.49 -6.07
C ILE A 2 8.54 18.07 -5.04
N GLN A 3 8.54 17.52 -3.83
CA GLN A 3 9.43 17.95 -2.75
C GLN A 3 10.52 16.88 -2.53
N LEU A 4 11.79 17.28 -2.63
CA LEU A 4 12.90 16.41 -2.31
C LEU A 4 13.21 16.49 -0.81
N LYS A 5 13.34 15.35 -0.15
CA LYS A 5 13.66 15.25 1.28
C LYS A 5 15.17 15.32 1.47
N THR A 6 15.58 16.03 2.52
CA THR A 6 16.99 16.02 2.95
C THR A 6 17.34 14.68 3.58
N PRO A 7 18.63 14.33 3.71
CA PRO A 7 19.06 13.12 4.44
C PRO A 7 18.46 13.05 5.86
N GLU A 8 18.43 14.16 6.59
CA GLU A 8 17.87 14.25 7.95
C GLU A 8 16.37 13.96 7.96
N GLN A 9 15.63 14.46 6.97
CA GLN A 9 14.19 14.17 6.83
C GLN A 9 13.95 12.69 6.49
N ILE A 10 14.80 12.08 5.67
CA ILE A 10 14.73 10.65 5.37
C ILE A 10 14.97 9.82 6.64
N GLU A 11 15.90 10.22 7.51
CA GLU A 11 16.11 9.52 8.81
C GLU A 11 14.87 9.60 9.70
N ILE A 12 14.16 10.73 9.73
CA ILE A 12 12.86 10.84 10.44
C ILE A 12 11.82 9.89 9.80
N MET A 13 11.77 9.87 8.47
CA MET A 13 10.85 8.99 7.73
C MET A 13 11.15 7.52 7.92
N LYS A 14 12.40 7.11 8.13
CA LYS A 14 12.75 5.73 8.52
C LYS A 14 12.09 5.32 9.84
N VAL A 15 12.03 6.24 10.82
CA VAL A 15 11.36 5.96 12.09
C VAL A 15 9.85 5.84 11.90
N ALA A 16 9.22 6.79 11.17
CA ALA A 16 7.80 6.71 10.84
C ALA A 16 7.47 5.43 10.06
N GLY A 17 8.31 5.10 9.06
CA GLY A 17 8.18 3.89 8.26
C GLY A 17 8.33 2.61 9.08
N ARG A 18 9.30 2.55 10.00
CA ARG A 18 9.43 1.42 10.91
C ARG A 18 8.18 1.22 11.77
N ILE A 19 7.64 2.28 12.36
CA ILE A 19 6.40 2.21 13.16
C ILE A 19 5.24 1.69 12.30
N THR A 20 5.15 2.13 11.04
CA THR A 20 4.14 1.68 10.07
C THR A 20 4.29 0.18 9.76
N GLY A 21 5.50 -0.26 9.42
CA GLY A 21 5.77 -1.68 9.13
C GLY A 21 5.54 -2.59 10.34
N GLU A 22 5.96 -2.16 11.54
CA GLU A 22 5.69 -2.88 12.79
C GLU A 22 4.18 -2.94 13.10
N ALA A 23 3.41 -1.88 12.77
CA ALA A 23 1.95 -1.90 12.89
C ALA A 23 1.30 -2.95 11.97
N LEU A 24 1.83 -3.16 10.76
CA LEU A 24 1.40 -4.26 9.87
C LEU A 24 1.73 -5.64 10.45
N LEU A 25 2.88 -5.81 11.11
CA LEU A 25 3.21 -7.08 11.80
C LEU A 25 2.25 -7.33 12.97
N VAL A 26 1.95 -6.31 13.77
CA VAL A 26 0.95 -6.39 14.84
C VAL A 26 -0.44 -6.76 14.29
N ALA A 27 -0.81 -6.21 13.13
CA ALA A 27 -2.06 -6.58 12.44
C ALA A 27 -2.04 -8.04 11.99
N LYS A 28 -0.93 -8.49 11.39
CA LYS A 28 -0.75 -9.88 10.93
C LYS A 28 -0.95 -10.90 12.07
N GLU A 29 -0.43 -10.61 13.27
CA GLU A 29 -0.61 -11.46 14.45
C GLU A 29 -2.08 -11.58 14.91
N MET A 30 -2.92 -10.60 14.57
CA MET A 30 -4.35 -10.60 14.89
C MET A 30 -5.20 -11.35 13.86
N ILE A 31 -4.65 -11.72 12.70
CA ILE A 31 -5.42 -12.31 11.61
C ILE A 31 -5.69 -13.78 11.88
N HIS A 32 -6.95 -14.10 12.15
CA HIS A 32 -7.48 -15.46 12.29
C HIS A 32 -8.98 -15.47 11.98
N GLU A 33 -9.54 -16.64 11.73
CA GLU A 33 -10.99 -16.79 11.57
C GLU A 33 -11.72 -16.31 12.83
N GLY A 34 -12.79 -15.55 12.67
CA GLY A 34 -13.63 -15.03 13.74
C GLY A 34 -13.23 -13.65 14.28
N VAL A 35 -12.04 -13.12 13.96
CA VAL A 35 -11.66 -11.76 14.34
C VAL A 35 -12.42 -10.74 13.48
N THR A 36 -12.83 -9.63 14.08
CA THR A 36 -13.44 -8.52 13.36
C THR A 36 -12.37 -7.56 12.83
N THR A 37 -12.65 -6.90 11.70
CA THR A 37 -11.75 -5.87 11.18
C THR A 37 -11.59 -4.70 12.15
N LYS A 38 -12.57 -4.45 13.01
CA LYS A 38 -12.48 -3.40 14.04
C LYS A 38 -11.50 -3.74 15.17
N GLU A 39 -11.44 -5.01 15.59
CA GLU A 39 -10.45 -5.44 16.60
C GLU A 39 -9.01 -5.28 16.09
N ILE A 40 -8.79 -5.57 14.80
CA ILE A 40 -7.49 -5.34 14.15
C ILE A 40 -7.15 -3.84 14.13
N ASP A 41 -8.08 -2.99 13.68
CA ASP A 41 -7.93 -1.53 13.66
C ASP A 41 -7.59 -0.96 15.05
N ASP A 42 -8.31 -1.40 16.10
CA ASP A 42 -8.08 -0.96 17.47
C ASP A 42 -6.68 -1.36 17.98
N LYS A 43 -6.19 -2.52 17.58
CA LYS A 43 -4.86 -2.99 17.94
C LYS A 43 -3.76 -2.17 17.24
N ILE A 44 -3.93 -1.92 15.94
CA ILE A 44 -3.05 -1.05 15.15
C ILE A 44 -2.97 0.33 15.79
N ARG A 45 -4.12 0.95 16.07
CA ARG A 45 -4.19 2.26 16.69
C ARG A 45 -3.40 2.32 18.00
N LYS A 46 -3.67 1.39 18.91
CA LYS A 46 -2.99 1.31 20.22
C LYS A 46 -1.48 1.17 20.06
N TYR A 47 -1.04 0.41 19.06
CA TYR A 47 0.38 0.24 18.78
C TYR A 47 1.04 1.55 18.33
N ILE A 48 0.46 2.21 17.33
CA ILE A 48 0.98 3.47 16.80
C ILE A 48 1.03 4.54 17.89
N GLU A 49 -0.05 4.68 18.68
CA GLU A 49 -0.12 5.65 19.80
C GLU A 49 0.93 5.33 20.88
N LYS A 50 1.17 4.05 21.19
CA LYS A 50 2.21 3.61 22.14
C LYS A 50 3.62 3.97 21.67
N CYS A 51 3.87 4.00 20.35
CA CYS A 51 5.14 4.44 19.77
C CYS A 51 5.32 5.97 19.77
N GLY A 52 4.36 6.74 20.30
CA GLY A 52 4.38 8.21 20.28
C GLY A 52 4.10 8.80 18.89
N ALA A 53 3.58 8.00 17.98
CA ALA A 53 3.15 8.40 16.64
C ALA A 53 1.64 8.64 16.58
N LYS A 54 1.17 9.23 15.47
CA LYS A 54 -0.25 9.42 15.20
C LYS A 54 -0.71 8.47 14.10
N PRO A 55 -1.85 7.75 14.26
CA PRO A 55 -2.48 7.04 13.15
C PRO A 55 -2.86 8.04 12.05
N THR A 56 -2.22 7.94 10.90
CA THR A 56 -2.32 8.98 9.85
C THR A 56 -3.71 9.02 9.23
N PHE A 57 -4.35 7.84 9.06
CA PHE A 57 -5.64 7.75 8.38
C PHE A 57 -6.83 8.19 9.23
N LEU A 58 -6.71 8.12 10.56
CA LEU A 58 -7.81 8.49 11.45
C LEU A 58 -8.19 9.96 11.31
N GLY A 59 -9.37 10.20 10.74
CA GLY A 59 -9.89 11.55 10.46
C GLY A 59 -9.38 12.16 9.14
N TYR A 60 -8.47 11.50 8.43
CA TYR A 60 -7.99 11.99 7.12
C TYR A 60 -9.15 12.00 6.09
N GLY A 61 -9.49 13.18 5.59
CA GLY A 61 -10.66 13.34 4.71
C GLY A 61 -11.99 12.87 5.33
N GLY A 62 -12.05 12.64 6.65
CA GLY A 62 -13.21 12.09 7.36
C GLY A 62 -13.21 10.57 7.48
N PHE A 63 -12.13 9.87 7.12
CA PHE A 63 -12.02 8.41 7.28
C PHE A 63 -12.10 8.01 8.77
N PRO A 64 -12.93 7.02 9.15
CA PRO A 64 -13.24 6.75 10.56
C PRO A 64 -12.27 5.76 11.23
N GLY A 65 -11.39 5.10 10.49
CA GLY A 65 -10.45 4.09 10.97
C GLY A 65 -9.01 4.58 11.11
N SER A 66 -8.20 3.86 11.84
CA SER A 66 -6.75 4.06 11.91
C SER A 66 -6.00 3.32 10.80
N ALA A 67 -6.64 2.31 10.23
CA ALA A 67 -6.20 1.53 9.09
C ALA A 67 -7.35 1.28 8.12
N CYS A 68 -7.05 1.13 6.82
CA CYS A 68 -7.98 0.58 5.85
C CYS A 68 -7.90 -0.95 5.93
N ILE A 69 -9.03 -1.64 6.06
CA ILE A 69 -9.07 -3.11 6.14
C ILE A 69 -10.09 -3.63 5.14
N SER A 70 -9.59 -4.14 4.04
CA SER A 70 -10.35 -4.51 2.85
C SER A 70 -10.31 -6.03 2.65
N VAL A 71 -11.47 -6.68 2.53
CA VAL A 71 -11.58 -8.16 2.46
C VAL A 71 -11.98 -8.58 1.06
N ASN A 72 -11.34 -9.60 0.51
CA ASN A 72 -11.63 -10.27 -0.76
C ASN A 72 -11.72 -9.30 -1.96
N ASP A 73 -12.92 -9.00 -2.46
CA ASP A 73 -13.20 -8.12 -3.59
C ASP A 73 -13.09 -6.62 -3.24
N GLU A 74 -12.98 -6.27 -1.96
CA GLU A 74 -12.64 -4.90 -1.57
C GLU A 74 -11.18 -4.63 -1.93
N VAL A 75 -10.93 -3.63 -2.76
CA VAL A 75 -9.60 -3.25 -3.25
C VAL A 75 -8.84 -2.49 -2.17
N ILE A 76 -9.36 -1.33 -1.77
CA ILE A 76 -8.79 -0.40 -0.80
C ILE A 76 -9.88 0.31 0.00
N HIS A 77 -9.47 1.08 1.00
CA HIS A 77 -10.31 1.97 1.82
C HIS A 77 -11.46 1.27 2.56
N GLY A 78 -11.34 -0.04 2.81
CA GLY A 78 -12.33 -0.78 3.59
C GLY A 78 -12.42 -0.22 5.01
N ILE A 79 -13.64 0.21 5.42
CA ILE A 79 -13.86 0.75 6.76
C ILE A 79 -13.87 -0.39 7.79
N PRO A 80 -13.04 -0.32 8.85
CA PRO A 80 -13.05 -1.30 9.94
C PRO A 80 -14.42 -1.38 10.64
N SER A 81 -14.93 -2.59 10.88
CA SER A 81 -16.27 -2.81 11.43
C SER A 81 -16.33 -4.03 12.32
N HIS A 82 -17.08 -3.95 13.43
CA HIS A 82 -17.45 -5.10 14.27
C HIS A 82 -18.34 -6.13 13.54
N LYS A 83 -18.96 -5.73 12.42
CA LYS A 83 -19.82 -6.61 11.61
C LYS A 83 -19.04 -7.36 10.53
N LYS A 84 -17.83 -6.93 10.22
CA LYS A 84 -16.96 -7.57 9.20
C LYS A 84 -16.02 -8.53 9.92
N ILE A 85 -16.41 -9.81 9.93
CA ILE A 85 -15.71 -10.91 10.60
C ILE A 85 -14.93 -11.69 9.54
N LEU A 86 -13.64 -11.91 9.77
CA LEU A 86 -12.77 -12.68 8.86
C LEU A 86 -13.13 -14.17 8.94
N LYS A 87 -13.08 -14.83 7.78
CA LYS A 87 -13.39 -16.26 7.61
C LYS A 87 -12.20 -17.00 7.04
N ASN A 88 -12.07 -18.28 7.35
CA ASN A 88 -11.10 -19.14 6.70
C ASN A 88 -11.30 -19.11 5.18
N GLY A 89 -10.22 -18.89 4.42
CA GLY A 89 -10.25 -18.72 2.97
C GLY A 89 -10.28 -17.27 2.48
N ASP A 90 -10.54 -16.28 3.35
CA ASP A 90 -10.46 -14.87 2.99
C ASP A 90 -9.01 -14.42 2.74
N ILE A 91 -8.85 -13.41 1.89
CA ILE A 91 -7.65 -12.57 1.85
C ILE A 91 -7.99 -11.18 2.37
N VAL A 92 -7.14 -10.60 3.21
CA VAL A 92 -7.37 -9.30 3.81
C VAL A 92 -6.22 -8.35 3.53
N LYS A 93 -6.53 -7.20 2.89
CA LYS A 93 -5.63 -6.08 2.70
C LYS A 93 -5.69 -5.21 3.93
N ILE A 94 -4.54 -4.95 4.52
CA ILE A 94 -4.39 -3.99 5.61
C ILE A 94 -3.43 -2.93 5.12
N ASP A 95 -3.91 -1.70 5.13
CA ASP A 95 -3.19 -0.51 4.74
C ASP A 95 -3.18 0.46 5.93
N VAL A 96 -2.00 0.93 6.30
CA VAL A 96 -1.77 1.71 7.52
C VAL A 96 -0.71 2.78 7.33
N GLY A 97 -0.99 3.96 7.87
CA GLY A 97 -0.04 5.06 7.93
C GLY A 97 0.25 5.51 9.37
N ALA A 98 1.50 5.81 9.66
CA ALA A 98 1.91 6.42 10.92
C ALA A 98 2.69 7.71 10.70
N THR A 99 2.29 8.78 11.41
CA THR A 99 2.99 10.07 11.37
C THR A 99 3.80 10.26 12.65
N TRP A 100 5.12 10.43 12.49
CA TRP A 100 6.06 10.68 13.57
C TRP A 100 6.92 11.91 13.25
N HIS A 101 7.03 12.85 14.21
CA HIS A 101 7.76 14.12 14.07
C HIS A 101 7.47 14.88 12.76
N GLY A 102 6.18 14.84 12.32
CA GLY A 102 5.71 15.57 11.14
C GLY A 102 5.95 14.89 9.80
N PHE A 103 6.46 13.65 9.78
CA PHE A 103 6.63 12.85 8.57
C PHE A 103 5.84 11.54 8.66
N THR A 104 5.38 11.06 7.52
CA THR A 104 4.48 9.90 7.39
C THR A 104 5.21 8.74 6.75
N GLY A 105 5.02 7.54 7.32
CA GLY A 105 5.20 6.27 6.63
C GLY A 105 3.84 5.71 6.24
N ASP A 106 3.78 5.05 5.09
CA ASP A 106 2.59 4.47 4.49
C ASP A 106 2.91 3.10 3.92
N SER A 107 2.08 2.08 4.20
CA SER A 107 2.36 0.72 3.75
C SER A 107 1.15 -0.18 3.84
N ALA A 108 1.00 -1.06 2.85
CA ALA A 108 -0.05 -2.07 2.81
C ALA A 108 0.48 -3.47 2.52
N ASN A 109 -0.24 -4.46 3.01
CA ASN A 109 0.00 -5.86 2.66
C ASN A 109 -1.30 -6.65 2.62
N THR A 110 -1.31 -7.72 1.82
CA THR A 110 -2.40 -8.68 1.73
C THR A 110 -2.03 -9.96 2.47
N PHE A 111 -2.89 -10.37 3.39
CA PHE A 111 -2.69 -11.53 4.25
C PHE A 111 -3.75 -12.60 4.00
N ALA A 112 -3.36 -13.87 4.09
CA ALA A 112 -4.28 -15.00 4.09
C ALA A 112 -4.95 -15.18 5.47
N VAL A 113 -6.22 -15.55 5.47
CA VAL A 113 -6.95 -15.97 6.68
C VAL A 113 -7.10 -17.49 6.64
N GLY A 114 -6.29 -18.19 7.42
CA GLY A 114 -6.24 -19.65 7.39
C GLY A 114 -5.76 -20.18 6.03
N GLN A 115 -6.48 -21.12 5.45
CA GLN A 115 -6.12 -21.76 4.18
C GLN A 115 -6.87 -21.09 3.01
N ILE A 116 -6.14 -20.46 2.10
CA ILE A 116 -6.67 -19.80 0.90
C ILE A 116 -6.51 -20.67 -0.35
N SER A 117 -7.18 -20.31 -1.43
CA SER A 117 -7.03 -21.00 -2.73
C SER A 117 -5.65 -20.74 -3.37
N PRO A 118 -5.17 -21.65 -4.24
CA PRO A 118 -3.94 -21.41 -5.00
C PRO A 118 -4.00 -20.16 -5.87
N GLU A 119 -5.17 -19.81 -6.40
CA GLU A 119 -5.40 -18.63 -7.22
C GLU A 119 -5.25 -17.35 -6.37
N ALA A 120 -5.80 -17.34 -5.14
CA ALA A 120 -5.63 -16.24 -4.20
C ALA A 120 -4.17 -16.07 -3.80
N GLN A 121 -3.46 -17.15 -3.53
CA GLN A 121 -2.02 -17.10 -3.23
C GLN A 121 -1.22 -16.55 -4.42
N LYS A 122 -1.51 -17.03 -5.65
CA LYS A 122 -0.88 -16.52 -6.87
C LYS A 122 -1.11 -15.02 -7.05
N LEU A 123 -2.31 -14.54 -6.75
CA LEU A 123 -2.63 -13.10 -6.81
C LEU A 123 -1.78 -12.30 -5.81
N ILE A 124 -1.69 -12.75 -4.56
CA ILE A 124 -0.86 -12.11 -3.52
C ILE A 124 0.61 -12.06 -3.96
N ASP A 125 1.14 -13.19 -4.41
CA ASP A 125 2.54 -13.31 -4.83
C ASP A 125 2.84 -12.40 -6.04
N ALA A 126 1.94 -12.38 -7.03
CA ALA A 126 2.09 -11.53 -8.20
C ALA A 126 2.01 -10.05 -7.85
N THR A 127 1.13 -9.66 -6.93
CA THR A 127 1.01 -8.27 -6.44
C THR A 127 2.30 -7.85 -5.74
N THR A 128 2.79 -8.67 -4.83
CA THR A 128 4.06 -8.44 -4.13
C THR A 128 5.23 -8.33 -5.12
N GLN A 129 5.35 -9.28 -6.05
CA GLN A 129 6.45 -9.28 -7.00
C GLN A 129 6.40 -8.07 -7.96
N SER A 130 5.20 -7.63 -8.37
CA SER A 130 5.04 -6.45 -9.23
C SER A 130 5.63 -5.19 -8.60
N PHE A 131 5.54 -5.03 -7.28
CA PHE A 131 6.21 -3.97 -6.54
C PHE A 131 7.75 -4.07 -6.69
N PHE A 132 8.32 -5.26 -6.51
CA PHE A 132 9.78 -5.42 -6.66
C PHE A 132 10.26 -5.23 -8.09
N GLU A 133 9.44 -5.52 -9.10
CA GLU A 133 9.76 -5.16 -10.49
C GLU A 133 9.79 -3.64 -10.68
N ALA A 134 8.90 -2.88 -10.01
CA ALA A 134 8.96 -1.42 -10.01
C ALA A 134 10.25 -0.89 -9.37
N ILE A 135 10.70 -1.47 -8.25
CA ILE A 135 11.97 -1.10 -7.62
C ILE A 135 13.14 -1.35 -8.57
N LYS A 136 13.20 -2.52 -9.21
CA LYS A 136 14.24 -2.85 -10.21
C LYS A 136 14.22 -1.87 -11.38
N ALA A 137 13.04 -1.43 -11.83
CA ALA A 137 12.92 -0.47 -12.92
C ALA A 137 13.52 0.90 -12.56
N ILE A 138 13.39 1.33 -11.29
CA ILE A 138 14.05 2.55 -10.81
C ILE A 138 15.57 2.37 -10.76
N GLU A 139 16.04 1.25 -10.21
CA GLU A 139 17.48 1.03 -9.94
C GLU A 139 18.30 0.77 -11.22
N ASN A 140 17.69 0.11 -12.21
CA ASN A 140 18.39 -0.25 -13.44
C ASN A 140 18.34 0.84 -14.54
N ALA A 141 17.50 1.85 -14.38
CA ALA A 141 17.39 2.92 -15.37
C ALA A 141 18.41 4.03 -15.09
N GLU A 142 19.15 4.48 -16.11
CA GLU A 142 20.05 5.63 -16.01
C GLU A 142 19.32 6.93 -15.65
N ASN A 143 18.10 7.10 -16.15
CA ASN A 143 17.26 8.28 -15.95
C ASN A 143 15.82 7.86 -15.64
N PRO A 144 15.54 7.26 -14.46
CA PRO A 144 14.24 6.68 -14.15
C PRO A 144 13.12 7.74 -14.13
N ARG A 145 11.95 7.33 -14.56
CA ARG A 145 10.73 8.14 -14.57
C ARG A 145 9.57 7.42 -13.91
N ILE A 146 8.57 8.15 -13.49
CA ILE A 146 7.36 7.56 -12.87
C ILE A 146 6.67 6.54 -13.79
N GLY A 147 6.69 6.75 -15.11
CA GLY A 147 6.15 5.78 -16.08
C GLY A 147 6.90 4.45 -16.12
N ASP A 148 8.17 4.41 -15.70
CA ASP A 148 8.93 3.15 -15.62
C ASP A 148 8.38 2.26 -14.49
N ILE A 149 7.99 2.87 -13.36
CA ILE A 149 7.32 2.18 -12.24
C ILE A 149 6.04 1.51 -12.74
N GLY A 150 5.11 2.31 -13.29
CA GLY A 150 3.81 1.80 -13.73
C GLY A 150 3.92 0.79 -14.86
N ASN A 151 4.88 0.97 -15.78
CA ASN A 151 5.14 0.01 -16.85
C ASN A 151 5.62 -1.33 -16.27
N ALA A 152 6.55 -1.33 -15.34
CA ALA A 152 7.07 -2.55 -14.72
C ALA A 152 5.97 -3.31 -13.95
N VAL A 153 5.16 -2.60 -13.15
CA VAL A 153 4.02 -3.18 -12.43
C VAL A 153 3.04 -3.84 -13.39
N SER A 154 2.53 -3.08 -14.37
CA SER A 154 1.50 -3.60 -15.28
C SER A 154 2.02 -4.73 -16.16
N THR A 155 3.22 -4.61 -16.72
CA THR A 155 3.81 -5.66 -17.56
C THR A 155 3.93 -6.98 -16.79
N TYR A 156 4.38 -6.92 -15.54
CA TYR A 156 4.52 -8.13 -14.73
C TYR A 156 3.16 -8.73 -14.36
N ALA A 157 2.25 -7.91 -13.81
CA ALA A 157 0.94 -8.39 -13.36
C ALA A 157 0.10 -8.96 -14.51
N GLU A 158 0.07 -8.28 -15.67
CA GLU A 158 -0.66 -8.72 -16.85
C GLU A 158 -0.08 -10.02 -17.45
N ALA A 159 1.25 -10.19 -17.41
CA ALA A 159 1.90 -11.46 -17.81
C ALA A 159 1.54 -12.63 -16.89
N GLN A 160 1.13 -12.38 -15.64
CA GLN A 160 0.60 -13.39 -14.72
C GLN A 160 -0.91 -13.68 -14.93
N GLY A 161 -1.57 -12.92 -15.81
CA GLY A 161 -3.00 -13.07 -16.12
C GLY A 161 -3.92 -12.22 -15.25
N PHE A 162 -3.39 -11.22 -14.55
CA PHE A 162 -4.12 -10.31 -13.66
C PHE A 162 -4.31 -8.93 -14.30
N SER A 163 -5.15 -8.08 -13.69
CA SER A 163 -5.41 -6.73 -14.16
C SER A 163 -4.98 -5.70 -13.12
N VAL A 164 -4.48 -4.55 -13.59
CA VAL A 164 -4.01 -3.45 -12.72
C VAL A 164 -5.11 -2.41 -12.58
N VAL A 165 -5.43 -2.03 -11.33
CA VAL A 165 -6.36 -0.94 -11.03
C VAL A 165 -5.82 0.39 -11.58
N ARG A 166 -6.71 1.21 -12.18
CA ARG A 166 -6.32 2.45 -12.89
C ARG A 166 -6.83 3.72 -12.22
N GLU A 167 -7.92 3.64 -11.48
CA GLU A 167 -8.58 4.79 -10.85
C GLU A 167 -7.86 5.27 -9.58
N PHE A 168 -7.09 4.40 -8.96
CA PHE A 168 -6.29 4.68 -7.77
C PHE A 168 -4.82 4.43 -8.06
N VAL A 169 -3.97 5.26 -7.49
CA VAL A 169 -2.55 5.31 -7.83
C VAL A 169 -1.73 5.63 -6.60
N GLY A 170 -0.48 5.22 -6.59
CA GLY A 170 0.49 5.64 -5.61
C GLY A 170 0.82 7.13 -5.68
N HIS A 171 1.61 7.61 -4.77
CA HIS A 171 1.85 9.04 -4.58
C HIS A 171 3.21 9.35 -3.95
N GLY A 172 3.61 10.62 -3.97
CA GLY A 172 4.65 11.09 -3.08
C GLY A 172 4.16 11.02 -1.63
N VAL A 173 5.06 10.75 -0.69
CA VAL A 173 4.76 10.72 0.75
C VAL A 173 5.82 11.49 1.53
N GLY A 174 5.44 12.13 2.63
CA GLY A 174 6.40 12.91 3.41
C GLY A 174 5.76 13.64 4.57
N ALA A 175 5.83 14.97 4.59
CA ALA A 175 5.15 15.78 5.58
C ALA A 175 3.62 15.67 5.47
N LYS A 176 3.12 15.36 4.27
CA LYS A 176 1.73 14.99 4.04
C LYS A 176 1.66 13.53 3.66
N LEU A 177 0.50 12.91 3.92
CA LEU A 177 0.22 11.55 3.44
C LEU A 177 0.32 11.50 1.92
N HIS A 178 -0.41 12.36 1.21
CA HIS A 178 -0.35 12.46 -0.25
C HIS A 178 0.40 13.72 -0.68
N GLU A 179 1.48 13.52 -1.41
CA GLU A 179 2.29 14.55 -2.07
C GLU A 179 2.43 14.25 -3.57
N ASP A 180 2.90 15.23 -4.34
CA ASP A 180 3.33 14.97 -5.72
C ASP A 180 4.61 14.09 -5.75
N PRO A 181 4.77 13.26 -6.79
CA PRO A 181 3.88 13.05 -7.93
C PRO A 181 2.88 11.92 -7.67
N ASN A 182 1.83 11.83 -8.48
CA ASN A 182 1.08 10.57 -8.62
C ASN A 182 2.00 9.49 -9.20
N VAL A 183 1.82 8.25 -8.72
CA VAL A 183 2.60 7.06 -9.11
C VAL A 183 1.65 5.97 -9.61
N PRO A 184 1.16 6.05 -10.86
CA PRO A 184 0.25 5.05 -11.42
C PRO A 184 0.91 3.67 -11.49
N ASN A 185 0.10 2.63 -11.29
CA ASN A 185 0.51 1.22 -11.44
C ASN A 185 0.51 0.74 -12.89
N TYR A 186 0.35 1.63 -13.85
CA TYR A 186 0.39 1.40 -15.29
C TYR A 186 1.04 2.60 -15.98
N GLY A 187 1.54 2.42 -17.18
CA GLY A 187 2.15 3.52 -17.91
C GLY A 187 3.06 3.09 -19.04
N THR A 188 3.72 4.08 -19.61
CA THR A 188 4.71 3.87 -20.69
C THR A 188 6.11 4.15 -20.15
N ALA A 189 7.02 3.22 -20.34
CA ALA A 189 8.43 3.37 -19.96
C ALA A 189 9.04 4.65 -20.55
N GLY A 190 9.88 5.31 -19.78
CA GLY A 190 10.55 6.56 -20.16
C GLY A 190 9.63 7.80 -20.20
N ARG A 191 8.41 7.73 -19.64
CA ARG A 191 7.46 8.84 -19.61
C ARG A 191 7.17 9.34 -18.19
N GLY A 192 6.60 10.53 -18.09
CA GLY A 192 6.24 11.16 -16.83
C GLY A 192 7.40 11.90 -16.15
N PRO A 193 7.19 12.37 -14.92
CA PRO A 193 8.20 13.05 -14.12
C PRO A 193 9.45 12.20 -13.95
N ARG A 194 10.62 12.84 -13.98
CA ARG A 194 11.88 12.17 -13.67
C ARG A 194 11.99 11.91 -12.17
N ILE A 195 12.54 10.77 -11.82
CA ILE A 195 12.82 10.38 -10.44
C ILE A 195 14.22 10.87 -10.06
N TYR A 196 14.33 11.53 -8.91
CA TYR A 196 15.58 12.09 -8.40
C TYR A 196 15.85 11.58 -6.98
N PRO A 197 17.12 11.48 -6.58
CA PRO A 197 17.49 11.30 -5.18
C PRO A 197 16.82 12.35 -4.28
N GLY A 198 16.32 11.93 -3.13
CA GLY A 198 15.50 12.73 -2.21
C GLY A 198 13.99 12.60 -2.44
N MET A 199 13.53 12.01 -3.54
CA MET A 199 12.11 11.68 -3.68
C MET A 199 11.74 10.54 -2.75
N THR A 200 10.56 10.69 -2.11
CA THR A 200 9.94 9.65 -1.29
C THR A 200 8.56 9.35 -1.84
N LEU A 201 8.29 8.08 -2.12
CA LEU A 201 7.12 7.62 -2.85
C LEU A 201 6.43 6.48 -2.11
N ALA A 202 5.11 6.47 -2.10
CA ALA A 202 4.30 5.30 -1.86
C ALA A 202 4.10 4.59 -3.20
N ILE A 203 4.68 3.40 -3.35
CA ILE A 203 4.51 2.53 -4.51
C ILE A 203 3.57 1.41 -4.07
N GLU A 204 2.38 1.36 -4.66
CA GLU A 204 1.25 0.60 -4.12
C GLU A 204 0.47 -0.15 -5.20
N PRO A 205 1.02 -1.21 -5.78
CA PRO A 205 0.27 -2.06 -6.71
C PRO A 205 -1.05 -2.57 -6.12
N MET A 206 -2.15 -2.25 -6.80
CA MET A 206 -3.49 -2.81 -6.59
C MET A 206 -3.83 -3.67 -7.79
N ILE A 207 -3.89 -4.98 -7.58
CA ILE A 207 -4.01 -5.97 -8.64
C ILE A 207 -5.29 -6.78 -8.44
N ASN A 208 -6.09 -6.90 -9.52
CA ASN A 208 -7.34 -7.63 -9.53
C ASN A 208 -7.20 -8.98 -10.23
N GLU A 209 -7.85 -10.01 -9.72
CA GLU A 209 -7.96 -11.33 -10.35
C GLU A 209 -8.72 -11.26 -11.69
N GLY A 210 -9.70 -10.37 -11.79
CA GLY A 210 -10.55 -10.20 -12.97
C GLY A 210 -10.22 -8.94 -13.76
N THR A 211 -11.24 -8.11 -13.99
CA THR A 211 -11.08 -6.85 -14.73
C THR A 211 -10.47 -5.75 -13.87
N HIS A 212 -9.86 -4.74 -14.51
CA HIS A 212 -9.29 -3.60 -13.79
C HIS A 212 -10.35 -2.66 -13.18
N GLU A 213 -11.62 -2.82 -13.57
CA GLU A 213 -12.69 -1.90 -13.21
C GLU A 213 -13.10 -2.02 -11.75
N VAL A 214 -13.28 -0.87 -11.10
CA VAL A 214 -13.65 -0.75 -9.70
C VAL A 214 -14.85 0.19 -9.52
N ARG A 215 -15.47 0.16 -8.35
CA ARG A 215 -16.52 1.10 -7.96
C ARG A 215 -16.43 1.41 -6.46
N VAL A 216 -16.82 2.61 -6.08
CA VAL A 216 -16.93 3.02 -4.68
C VAL A 216 -18.30 2.62 -4.14
N LEU A 217 -18.36 2.09 -2.93
CA LEU A 217 -19.59 1.73 -2.26
C LEU A 217 -20.35 2.95 -1.70
N GLY A 218 -21.56 2.71 -1.22
CA GLY A 218 -22.42 3.76 -0.64
C GLY A 218 -21.90 4.42 0.63
N ASP A 219 -20.90 3.82 1.29
CA ASP A 219 -20.15 4.41 2.42
C ASP A 219 -19.17 5.52 2.00
N LYS A 220 -19.02 5.73 0.67
CA LYS A 220 -18.15 6.74 0.03
C LYS A 220 -16.64 6.49 0.18
N TRP A 221 -16.24 5.34 0.73
CA TRP A 221 -14.84 4.98 0.98
C TRP A 221 -14.48 3.65 0.34
N THR A 222 -15.15 2.58 0.72
CA THR A 222 -14.79 1.22 0.30
C THR A 222 -14.86 1.08 -1.21
N VAL A 223 -13.73 0.74 -1.82
CA VAL A 223 -13.59 0.46 -3.25
C VAL A 223 -13.64 -1.04 -3.45
N VAL A 224 -14.48 -1.50 -4.38
CA VAL A 224 -14.63 -2.92 -4.71
C VAL A 224 -14.41 -3.16 -6.20
N THR A 225 -14.01 -4.37 -6.57
CA THR A 225 -13.98 -4.82 -7.97
C THR A 225 -15.39 -4.86 -8.53
N LYS A 226 -15.58 -4.51 -9.82
CA LYS A 226 -16.92 -4.55 -10.44
C LYS A 226 -17.41 -5.96 -10.69
N ASP A 227 -16.52 -6.91 -10.89
CA ASP A 227 -16.81 -8.30 -11.19
C ASP A 227 -16.87 -9.20 -9.95
N SER A 228 -16.69 -8.62 -8.76
CA SER A 228 -16.67 -9.32 -7.46
C SER A 228 -15.60 -10.41 -7.33
N LYS A 229 -14.53 -10.32 -8.13
CA LYS A 229 -13.35 -11.16 -8.01
C LYS A 229 -12.36 -10.58 -7.02
N LEU A 230 -11.39 -11.39 -6.60
CA LEU A 230 -10.40 -11.00 -5.59
C LEU A 230 -9.54 -9.81 -6.06
N SER A 231 -9.10 -9.01 -5.10
CA SER A 231 -8.09 -7.99 -5.28
C SER A 231 -7.01 -8.11 -4.19
N ALA A 232 -5.77 -7.84 -4.54
CA ALA A 232 -4.65 -7.75 -3.61
C ALA A 232 -3.97 -6.38 -3.71
N HIS A 233 -3.38 -5.95 -2.61
CA HIS A 233 -2.67 -4.69 -2.46
C HIS A 233 -1.36 -4.95 -1.72
N TYR A 234 -0.29 -4.37 -2.22
CA TYR A 234 1.03 -4.40 -1.58
C TYR A 234 1.69 -3.05 -1.72
N GLU A 235 2.28 -2.54 -0.65
CA GLU A 235 2.83 -1.19 -0.64
C GLU A 235 4.00 -1.05 0.31
N HIS A 236 4.95 -0.21 -0.12
CA HIS A 236 5.93 0.42 0.76
C HIS A 236 6.13 1.89 0.44
N SER A 237 6.32 2.70 1.49
CA SER A 237 7.02 3.97 1.35
C SER A 237 8.49 3.71 1.06
N VAL A 238 9.00 4.33 -0.01
CA VAL A 238 10.40 4.21 -0.41
C VAL A 238 11.07 5.57 -0.48
N ALA A 239 12.39 5.62 -0.25
CA ALA A 239 13.22 6.78 -0.50
C ALA A 239 14.22 6.46 -1.62
N VAL A 240 14.25 7.31 -2.66
CA VAL A 240 15.26 7.23 -3.71
C VAL A 240 16.52 7.95 -3.24
N THR A 241 17.67 7.29 -3.33
CA THR A 241 18.97 7.84 -2.93
C THR A 241 20.00 7.70 -4.05
N ASN A 242 21.16 8.31 -3.90
CA ASN A 242 22.28 8.11 -4.83
C ASN A 242 22.82 6.67 -4.84
N ASN A 243 22.47 5.86 -3.83
CA ASN A 243 22.96 4.49 -3.65
C ASN A 243 21.85 3.43 -3.92
N GLY A 244 20.72 3.82 -4.53
CA GLY A 244 19.56 2.95 -4.78
C GLY A 244 18.33 3.35 -3.99
N VAL A 245 17.37 2.45 -3.93
CA VAL A 245 16.07 2.65 -3.28
C VAL A 245 16.07 2.04 -1.88
N ILE A 246 15.65 2.81 -0.89
CA ILE A 246 15.48 2.35 0.51
C ILE A 246 13.98 2.12 0.76
N LEU A 247 13.60 0.93 1.18
CA LEU A 247 12.25 0.62 1.63
C LEU A 247 12.10 1.07 3.08
N LEU A 248 11.42 2.21 3.30
CA LEU A 248 11.31 2.85 4.62
C LEU A 248 10.41 2.07 5.59
N THR A 249 9.46 1.31 5.07
CA THR A 249 8.46 0.57 5.85
C THR A 249 8.71 -0.93 5.93
N LYS A 250 9.82 -1.41 5.34
CA LYS A 250 10.22 -2.81 5.46
C LYS A 250 10.77 -3.08 6.87
N ILE A 251 10.33 -4.16 7.47
CA ILE A 251 10.83 -4.70 8.74
C ILE A 251 11.63 -5.96 8.42
N ASP A 252 12.85 -6.05 8.94
CA ASP A 252 13.75 -7.20 8.79
C ASP A 252 13.37 -8.34 9.76
#